data_8e4516ceeca468130088d89c05349989
#
_entry.id   8e4516ceeca468130088d89c05349989
#
_cell.length_a   1.000
_cell.length_b   1.000
_cell.length_c   1.000
_cell.angle_alpha   90.00
_cell.angle_beta   90.00
_cell.angle_gamma   90.00
#
_symmetry.space_group_name_H-M   'P 1'
#
loop_
_entity.id
_entity.type
_entity.pdbx_description
1 polymer ?
#
loop_
_entity_poly.entity_id
_entity_poly.type
_entity_poly.pdbx_seq_one_letter_code
_entity_poly.pdbx_strand_id
1 'polypeptide(L)'
;MGRSFSLNRRRLTVGAVLGCCLLSAGCASSAAHDAGTREGFSVVATTPILADLARNVAGEDAQVKSLIPSGKDPHTFEPTLRTVRDIANANLALSNGYLLEPQALIDTLHESTDAPVVEVADAASTRGATLVPLVEDVSLDAIWLGLRISGAAPHSSGVDFRMVSADGPGDVAAYVVSAFGTPEVLFNSADGVDSKEDAVALPANAHTHVSWGFSQPGIYRLGFQADGTEVQHLTVAVGVNPPAGMRAIDSGHLDIEANLAQHRIDLRDQDKRFDPATTAVSIPSSVLQPIPPDPAYRFLGAPGSDTYLLPQAVLGKHIHGEVDPHLWHNVDNAIAYVDVIAEEMAQADPSHGAAYRRRAAAYTKRLRDTDSYVDRAIASIPAENRHLVTTHHGYAYLEQGYDISVAGFVTPNPAIEPSPREVIALRRTLENLHLPAVFVEPVQQASAETLTQAAAEQGVALCPIYGDTLDGTVGSYIDLMKFNADSLQRCLNPNSTDGENNA
;
A
#
# COMPACT_ATOMS: atom_id res chain seq x y z
N MET A 1 72.60 -20.46 -6.83
CA MET A 1 73.20 -19.18 -6.93
C MET A 1 72.35 -18.25 -6.07
N GLY A 2 72.60 -18.00 -4.84
CA GLY A 2 73.78 -17.73 -4.05
C GLY A 2 74.01 -16.23 -4.00
N ARG A 3 73.56 -15.58 -2.89
CA ARG A 3 74.43 -14.74 -2.07
C ARG A 3 73.61 -14.04 -0.95
N SER A 4 73.93 -14.45 0.26
CA SER A 4 73.79 -13.72 1.52
C SER A 4 74.76 -12.57 1.62
N PHE A 5 74.45 -11.58 2.49
CA PHE A 5 75.40 -10.83 3.34
C PHE A 5 74.58 -9.97 4.26
N SER A 6 74.50 -10.17 5.50
CA SER A 6 75.30 -10.11 6.74
C SER A 6 75.27 -8.73 7.41
N LEU A 7 74.85 -8.80 8.67
CA LEU A 7 75.01 -7.95 9.85
C LEU A 7 76.03 -6.79 9.80
N ASN A 8 75.66 -5.67 10.42
CA ASN A 8 76.63 -5.06 11.36
C ASN A 8 75.93 -4.34 12.55
N ARG A 9 76.27 -4.82 13.73
CA ARG A 9 76.06 -4.14 15.02
C ARG A 9 77.08 -3.04 15.20
N ARG A 10 76.74 -1.89 15.77
CA ARG A 10 77.59 -1.14 16.69
C ARG A 10 76.79 -0.50 17.83
N ARG A 11 77.36 -0.67 18.99
CA ARG A 11 76.95 -0.30 20.35
C ARG A 11 77.54 1.07 20.74
N LEU A 12 76.94 1.60 21.85
CA LEU A 12 77.43 2.53 22.87
C LEU A 12 77.45 4.02 22.44
N THR A 13 76.94 4.95 23.26
CA THR A 13 77.37 5.25 24.64
C THR A 13 76.31 6.08 25.39
N VAL A 14 76.34 5.93 26.68
CA VAL A 14 75.64 6.59 27.78
C VAL A 14 76.00 8.06 27.89
N GLY A 15 75.04 8.93 28.25
CA GLY A 15 75.30 10.29 28.71
C GLY A 15 74.12 10.82 29.51
N ALA A 16 74.14 10.67 30.82
CA ALA A 16 73.23 11.28 31.74
C ALA A 16 73.56 12.75 31.94
N VAL A 17 72.56 13.65 31.85
CA VAL A 17 72.61 14.98 32.51
C VAL A 17 71.22 15.25 33.07
N LEU A 18 71.23 15.46 34.40
CA LEU A 18 70.14 15.92 35.24
C LEU A 18 69.95 17.42 35.03
N GLY A 19 68.68 17.91 34.97
CA GLY A 19 68.49 19.36 35.11
C GLY A 19 67.06 19.85 34.90
N CYS A 20 66.40 20.12 36.04
CA CYS A 20 65.39 21.16 36.27
C CYS A 20 64.00 21.15 35.61
N CYS A 21 63.03 20.97 36.47
CA CYS A 21 61.64 21.34 36.41
C CYS A 21 61.40 22.73 35.82
N LEU A 22 60.42 22.82 34.93
CA LEU A 22 59.49 23.95 34.91
C LEU A 22 58.12 23.44 34.38
N LEU A 23 57.14 23.60 35.22
CA LEU A 23 55.72 23.40 34.96
C LEU A 23 55.25 24.35 33.86
N SER A 24 54.74 23.82 32.79
CA SER A 24 53.81 24.51 31.88
C SER A 24 52.61 23.63 31.66
N ALA A 25 51.58 23.92 32.40
CA ALA A 25 50.24 23.41 32.18
C ALA A 25 49.74 23.93 30.82
N GLY A 26 49.92 23.13 29.74
CA GLY A 26 49.30 23.32 28.48
C GLY A 26 47.92 22.65 28.52
N CYS A 27 46.87 23.44 28.59
CA CYS A 27 45.52 22.96 28.30
C CYS A 27 45.44 22.45 26.87
N ALA A 28 45.65 21.17 26.68
CA ALA A 28 45.16 20.49 25.51
C ALA A 28 43.66 20.43 25.61
N SER A 29 42.97 21.41 25.03
CA SER A 29 41.55 21.29 24.72
C SER A 29 41.39 20.14 23.77
N SER A 30 41.11 18.98 24.26
CA SER A 30 40.49 17.90 23.50
C SER A 30 39.17 18.49 23.02
N ALA A 31 39.11 18.97 21.78
CA ALA A 31 37.86 19.10 21.09
C ALA A 31 37.31 17.66 20.93
N ALA A 32 36.71 17.16 22.01
CA ALA A 32 35.72 16.13 21.89
C ALA A 32 34.71 16.69 20.91
N HIS A 33 34.66 16.15 19.71
CA HIS A 33 33.46 16.22 18.90
C HIS A 33 32.38 15.54 19.73
N ASP A 34 31.72 16.40 20.50
CA ASP A 34 30.45 16.09 21.12
C ASP A 34 29.46 15.95 19.94
N ALA A 35 29.44 14.73 19.36
CA ALA A 35 28.26 14.26 18.65
C ALA A 35 27.22 14.12 19.75
N GLY A 36 26.68 15.26 20.18
CA GLY A 36 25.60 15.34 21.14
C GLY A 36 24.42 14.52 20.60
N THR A 37 24.36 13.27 21.03
CA THR A 37 23.09 12.60 21.18
C THR A 37 22.29 13.48 22.14
N ARG A 38 21.40 14.33 21.59
CA ARG A 38 20.32 14.87 22.39
C ARG A 38 19.61 13.65 22.95
N GLU A 39 19.78 13.40 24.24
CA GLU A 39 18.98 12.45 25.02
C GLU A 39 17.54 13.00 25.02
N GLY A 40 16.79 12.82 23.95
CA GLY A 40 15.42 13.26 23.81
C GLY A 40 14.59 12.11 23.24
N PHE A 41 13.33 12.06 23.60
CA PHE A 41 12.38 11.11 23.07
C PHE A 41 12.34 11.22 21.52
N SER A 42 12.56 10.11 20.85
CA SER A 42 12.66 10.01 19.38
C SER A 42 11.53 9.18 18.80
N VAL A 43 10.81 9.75 17.84
CA VAL A 43 9.73 9.08 17.11
C VAL A 43 10.12 8.98 15.64
N VAL A 44 9.95 7.81 15.04
CA VAL A 44 9.98 7.63 13.59
C VAL A 44 8.57 7.41 13.08
N ALA A 45 8.25 8.02 11.95
CA ALA A 45 7.01 7.78 11.22
C ALA A 45 7.34 7.35 9.80
N THR A 46 6.62 6.43 9.22
CA THR A 46 6.90 5.93 7.88
C THR A 46 6.78 7.04 6.85
N THR A 47 5.68 7.76 6.84
CA THR A 47 5.38 8.76 5.80
C THR A 47 5.61 10.21 6.27
N PRO A 48 5.85 11.15 5.34
CA PRO A 48 5.93 12.57 5.66
C PRO A 48 4.64 13.12 6.30
N ILE A 49 3.49 12.59 5.92
CA ILE A 49 2.17 12.99 6.45
C ILE A 49 2.06 12.60 7.93
N LEU A 50 2.31 11.33 8.26
CA LEU A 50 2.34 10.88 9.66
C LEU A 50 3.37 11.63 10.48
N ALA A 51 4.54 11.89 9.90
CA ALA A 51 5.58 12.65 10.57
C ALA A 51 5.15 14.10 10.87
N ASP A 52 4.39 14.75 9.98
CA ASP A 52 3.86 16.08 10.21
C ASP A 52 2.81 16.09 11.35
N LEU A 53 1.86 15.15 11.30
CA LEU A 53 0.86 14.99 12.37
C LEU A 53 1.56 14.76 13.72
N ALA A 54 2.54 13.87 13.77
CA ALA A 54 3.31 13.59 14.97
C ALA A 54 4.14 14.79 15.46
N ARG A 55 4.74 15.59 14.56
CA ARG A 55 5.46 16.83 14.94
C ARG A 55 4.55 17.86 15.60
N ASN A 56 3.31 18.00 15.12
CA ASN A 56 2.33 18.90 15.72
C ASN A 56 1.93 18.48 17.16
N VAL A 57 1.98 17.19 17.46
CA VAL A 57 1.77 16.62 18.79
C VAL A 57 3.05 16.75 19.65
N ALA A 58 4.20 16.41 19.07
CA ALA A 58 5.49 16.37 19.75
C ALA A 58 5.95 17.75 20.25
N GLY A 59 5.79 18.79 19.43
CA GLY A 59 6.36 20.10 19.69
C GLY A 59 7.89 20.02 19.85
N GLU A 60 8.41 20.58 20.93
CA GLU A 60 9.85 20.56 21.25
C GLU A 60 10.26 19.39 22.16
N ASP A 61 9.29 18.63 22.70
CA ASP A 61 9.52 17.57 23.68
C ASP A 61 9.97 16.24 23.03
N ALA A 62 9.80 16.07 21.72
CA ALA A 62 10.26 14.88 20.99
C ALA A 62 10.81 15.24 19.62
N GLN A 63 11.76 14.44 19.15
CA GLN A 63 12.25 14.50 17.77
C GLN A 63 11.43 13.55 16.89
N VAL A 64 10.81 14.07 15.82
CA VAL A 64 10.03 13.27 14.87
C VAL A 64 10.70 13.24 13.52
N LYS A 65 10.95 12.05 13.01
CA LYS A 65 11.58 11.82 11.71
C LYS A 65 10.70 11.00 10.79
N SER A 66 10.58 11.42 9.53
CA SER A 66 10.01 10.61 8.47
C SER A 66 11.05 9.62 7.94
N LEU A 67 10.70 8.36 7.79
CA LEU A 67 11.55 7.33 7.18
C LEU A 67 11.56 7.47 5.67
N ILE A 68 10.38 7.68 5.09
CA ILE A 68 10.23 7.99 3.66
C ILE A 68 10.49 9.48 3.48
N PRO A 69 11.43 9.87 2.60
CA PRO A 69 11.70 11.29 2.35
C PRO A 69 10.52 11.99 1.70
N SER A 70 10.37 13.29 1.97
CA SER A 70 9.42 14.15 1.25
C SER A 70 9.61 14.05 -0.27
N GLY A 71 8.50 14.03 -1.01
CA GLY A 71 8.48 13.88 -2.46
C GLY A 71 8.77 12.44 -2.94
N LYS A 72 8.62 11.45 -2.06
CA LYS A 72 8.69 10.03 -2.43
C LYS A 72 7.36 9.35 -2.16
N ASP A 73 7.04 8.42 -3.04
CA ASP A 73 5.85 7.60 -2.98
C ASP A 73 6.01 6.52 -1.90
N PRO A 74 5.09 6.40 -0.93
CA PRO A 74 5.16 5.38 0.11
C PRO A 74 4.99 3.96 -0.42
N HIS A 75 4.24 3.74 -1.48
CA HIS A 75 3.95 2.41 -2.02
C HIS A 75 5.17 1.70 -2.63
N THR A 76 6.20 2.46 -3.00
CA THR A 76 7.38 1.96 -3.72
C THR A 76 8.68 2.14 -2.96
N PHE A 77 8.61 2.56 -1.69
CA PHE A 77 9.81 2.88 -0.92
C PHE A 77 10.53 1.62 -0.45
N GLU A 78 11.83 1.55 -0.75
CA GLU A 78 12.72 0.51 -0.25
C GLU A 78 13.56 1.02 0.94
N PRO A 79 13.59 0.28 2.07
CA PRO A 79 14.39 0.67 3.23
C PRO A 79 15.89 0.63 2.93
N THR A 80 16.61 1.58 3.49
CA THR A 80 18.06 1.72 3.37
C THR A 80 18.75 1.48 4.71
N LEU A 81 20.07 1.32 4.74
CA LEU A 81 20.84 1.24 6.00
C LEU A 81 20.63 2.47 6.89
N ARG A 82 20.31 3.63 6.32
CA ARG A 82 19.95 4.82 7.10
C ARG A 82 18.59 4.61 7.76
N THR A 83 17.61 4.07 7.03
CA THR A 83 16.28 3.72 7.55
C THR A 83 16.40 2.78 8.75
N VAL A 84 17.15 1.67 8.61
CA VAL A 84 17.43 0.72 9.69
C VAL A 84 18.01 1.42 10.93
N ARG A 85 19.00 2.27 10.74
CA ARG A 85 19.62 3.01 11.86
C ARG A 85 18.66 3.98 12.54
N ASP A 86 17.84 4.66 11.76
CA ASP A 86 16.89 5.62 12.31
C ASP A 86 15.80 4.92 13.12
N ILE A 87 15.34 3.74 12.67
CA ILE A 87 14.41 2.86 13.38
C ILE A 87 15.03 2.34 14.67
N ALA A 88 16.26 1.82 14.62
CA ALA A 88 16.95 1.26 15.78
C ALA A 88 17.16 2.27 16.93
N ASN A 89 17.17 3.57 16.62
CA ASN A 89 17.31 4.64 17.60
C ASN A 89 16.00 5.29 18.04
N ALA A 90 14.86 4.77 17.59
CA ALA A 90 13.56 5.30 17.94
C ALA A 90 13.04 4.75 19.27
N ASN A 91 12.28 5.57 20.00
CA ASN A 91 11.54 5.15 21.18
C ASN A 91 10.08 4.80 20.85
N LEU A 92 9.61 5.23 19.69
CA LEU A 92 8.28 4.92 19.15
C LEU A 92 8.37 4.91 17.62
N ALA A 93 7.75 3.95 16.97
CA ALA A 93 7.61 3.87 15.53
C ALA A 93 6.12 3.92 15.12
N LEU A 94 5.81 4.74 14.13
CA LEU A 94 4.47 4.92 13.59
C LEU A 94 4.46 4.50 12.12
N SER A 95 3.62 3.55 11.76
CA SER A 95 3.28 3.21 10.37
C SER A 95 1.83 3.58 10.09
N ASN A 96 1.46 3.70 8.81
CA ASN A 96 0.08 3.91 8.46
C ASN A 96 -0.75 2.64 8.70
N GLY A 97 -0.30 1.53 8.16
CA GLY A 97 -1.06 0.27 8.15
C GLY A 97 -1.90 0.11 6.87
N TYR A 98 -2.74 -0.92 6.86
CA TYR A 98 -3.58 -1.29 5.72
C TYR A 98 -2.82 -1.46 4.39
N LEU A 99 -1.56 -1.94 4.46
CA LEU A 99 -0.69 -2.20 3.30
C LEU A 99 -0.37 -0.94 2.46
N LEU A 100 -0.36 0.24 3.05
CA LEU A 100 0.15 1.45 2.40
C LEU A 100 1.64 1.31 2.09
N GLU A 101 2.39 0.93 3.13
CA GLU A 101 3.83 0.75 3.02
C GLU A 101 4.18 -0.63 2.48
N PRO A 102 5.28 -0.77 1.70
CA PRO A 102 5.79 -2.07 1.28
C PRO A 102 6.12 -2.95 2.48
N GLN A 103 5.86 -4.24 2.36
CA GLN A 103 6.12 -5.20 3.42
C GLN A 103 7.58 -5.15 3.91
N ALA A 104 8.54 -4.94 3.00
CA ALA A 104 9.96 -4.81 3.37
C ALA A 104 10.25 -3.67 4.36
N LEU A 105 9.48 -2.56 4.29
CA LEU A 105 9.61 -1.48 5.28
C LEU A 105 8.98 -1.87 6.62
N ILE A 106 7.82 -2.49 6.60
CA ILE A 106 7.11 -2.97 7.81
C ILE A 106 7.96 -4.03 8.53
N ASP A 107 8.52 -4.99 7.79
CA ASP A 107 9.44 -5.99 8.35
C ASP A 107 10.67 -5.33 8.97
N THR A 108 11.25 -4.36 8.26
CA THR A 108 12.40 -3.59 8.78
C THR A 108 12.05 -2.86 10.09
N LEU A 109 10.82 -2.32 10.20
CA LEU A 109 10.35 -1.70 11.45
C LEU A 109 10.35 -2.72 12.59
N HIS A 110 9.71 -3.87 12.41
CA HIS A 110 9.58 -4.87 13.47
C HIS A 110 10.91 -5.54 13.84
N GLU A 111 11.83 -5.72 12.88
CA GLU A 111 13.10 -6.39 13.09
C GLU A 111 14.21 -5.47 13.65
N SER A 112 14.09 -4.14 13.44
CA SER A 112 15.18 -3.22 13.76
C SER A 112 15.01 -2.46 15.07
N THR A 113 13.86 -2.57 15.77
CA THR A 113 13.66 -1.89 17.06
C THR A 113 12.87 -2.74 18.04
N ASP A 114 13.20 -2.57 19.33
CA ASP A 114 12.40 -3.07 20.46
C ASP A 114 11.33 -2.05 20.91
N ALA A 115 11.28 -0.87 20.29
CA ALA A 115 10.29 0.15 20.60
C ALA A 115 8.89 -0.27 20.10
N PRO A 116 7.80 0.25 20.70
CA PRO A 116 6.46 0.03 20.19
C PRO A 116 6.35 0.46 18.72
N VAL A 117 5.74 -0.38 17.88
CA VAL A 117 5.36 -0.08 16.50
C VAL A 117 3.84 0.01 16.47
N VAL A 118 3.31 1.14 16.00
CA VAL A 118 1.87 1.43 15.98
C VAL A 118 1.40 1.65 14.56
N GLU A 119 0.45 0.83 14.12
CA GLU A 119 -0.31 1.04 12.88
C GLU A 119 -1.42 2.06 13.14
N VAL A 120 -1.18 3.31 12.73
CA VAL A 120 -2.01 4.45 13.15
C VAL A 120 -3.41 4.38 12.56
N ALA A 121 -3.57 3.94 11.32
CA ALA A 121 -4.89 3.82 10.69
C ALA A 121 -5.75 2.73 11.35
N ASP A 122 -5.15 1.58 11.67
CA ASP A 122 -5.86 0.52 12.39
C ASP A 122 -6.28 0.98 13.78
N ALA A 123 -5.37 1.58 14.55
CA ALA A 123 -5.67 2.14 15.86
C ALA A 123 -6.71 3.26 15.81
N ALA A 124 -6.73 4.09 14.74
CA ALA A 124 -7.69 5.17 14.56
C ALA A 124 -9.12 4.64 14.30
N SER A 125 -9.27 3.44 13.73
CA SER A 125 -10.58 2.80 13.52
C SER A 125 -11.35 2.63 14.84
N THR A 126 -10.65 2.35 15.93
CA THR A 126 -11.23 2.22 17.28
C THR A 126 -11.51 3.58 17.94
N ARG A 127 -11.09 4.69 17.34
CA ARG A 127 -11.22 6.06 17.82
C ARG A 127 -12.11 6.94 16.95
N GLY A 128 -12.95 6.31 16.13
CA GLY A 128 -13.96 6.99 15.32
C GLY A 128 -13.55 7.35 13.91
N ALA A 129 -12.38 6.90 13.44
CA ALA A 129 -12.08 6.98 12.01
C ALA A 129 -13.06 6.10 11.23
N THR A 130 -13.60 6.65 10.15
CA THR A 130 -14.44 5.90 9.21
C THR A 130 -13.54 5.16 8.25
N LEU A 131 -13.79 3.87 8.06
CA LEU A 131 -13.07 3.04 7.10
C LEU A 131 -13.87 2.92 5.80
N VAL A 132 -13.19 3.07 4.69
CA VAL A 132 -13.73 2.80 3.36
C VAL A 132 -13.23 1.42 2.93
N PRO A 133 -14.11 0.41 2.85
CA PRO A 133 -13.74 -0.87 2.30
C PRO A 133 -13.41 -0.70 0.82
N LEU A 134 -12.41 -1.43 0.32
CA LEU A 134 -12.19 -1.58 -1.12
C LEU A 134 -13.33 -2.44 -1.67
N VAL A 135 -14.36 -1.75 -2.17
CA VAL A 135 -15.58 -2.39 -2.65
C VAL A 135 -15.35 -2.90 -4.06
N GLU A 136 -15.66 -4.15 -4.26
CA GLU A 136 -15.63 -4.82 -5.54
C GLU A 136 -16.89 -4.52 -6.34
N ASP A 137 -16.77 -4.46 -7.67
CA ASP A 137 -17.91 -4.28 -8.54
C ASP A 137 -18.81 -5.54 -8.49
N VAL A 138 -19.96 -5.40 -7.82
CA VAL A 138 -20.98 -6.47 -7.69
C VAL A 138 -21.77 -6.75 -8.97
N SER A 139 -21.40 -6.16 -10.11
CA SER A 139 -22.15 -6.27 -11.36
C SER A 139 -22.01 -7.60 -12.10
N LEU A 140 -21.16 -8.51 -11.62
CA LEU A 140 -20.98 -9.83 -12.21
C LEU A 140 -21.81 -10.88 -11.44
N ASP A 141 -22.78 -11.50 -12.11
CA ASP A 141 -23.60 -12.63 -11.63
C ASP A 141 -22.78 -13.94 -11.46
N ALA A 142 -21.55 -13.84 -10.96
CA ALA A 142 -20.64 -14.95 -10.74
C ALA A 142 -19.86 -14.75 -9.43
N ILE A 143 -19.35 -15.84 -8.90
CA ILE A 143 -18.50 -15.80 -7.71
C ILE A 143 -17.16 -15.14 -8.02
N TRP A 144 -16.68 -14.31 -7.12
CA TRP A 144 -15.32 -13.76 -7.13
C TRP A 144 -14.44 -14.54 -6.17
N LEU A 145 -13.53 -15.32 -6.73
CA LEU A 145 -12.70 -16.25 -5.96
C LEU A 145 -11.29 -15.67 -5.78
N GLY A 146 -11.03 -15.14 -4.58
CA GLY A 146 -9.75 -14.55 -4.19
C GLY A 146 -8.85 -15.50 -3.39
N LEU A 147 -7.66 -15.00 -3.05
CA LEU A 147 -6.71 -15.61 -2.12
C LEU A 147 -6.52 -14.68 -0.94
N ARG A 148 -6.47 -15.22 0.29
CA ARG A 148 -6.32 -14.45 1.52
C ARG A 148 -5.35 -15.08 2.49
N ILE A 149 -4.60 -14.25 3.21
CA ILE A 149 -3.82 -14.63 4.38
C ILE A 149 -4.45 -13.98 5.61
N SER A 150 -4.67 -14.73 6.68
CA SER A 150 -5.09 -14.19 7.97
C SER A 150 -4.23 -14.74 9.11
N GLY A 151 -3.91 -13.85 10.05
CA GLY A 151 -3.03 -14.14 11.18
C GLY A 151 -1.58 -13.69 10.96
N ALA A 152 -0.73 -13.89 11.97
CA ALA A 152 0.67 -13.48 11.93
C ALA A 152 1.46 -14.40 10.98
N ALA A 153 2.20 -13.81 10.05
CA ALA A 153 3.09 -14.55 9.17
C ALA A 153 4.26 -15.16 9.95
N PRO A 154 4.68 -16.40 9.63
CA PRO A 154 5.82 -17.03 10.28
C PRO A 154 7.17 -16.40 9.90
N HIS A 155 7.23 -15.67 8.80
CA HIS A 155 8.45 -15.03 8.26
C HIS A 155 8.15 -13.64 7.74
N SER A 156 9.14 -12.77 7.76
CA SER A 156 9.11 -11.40 7.27
C SER A 156 8.92 -11.27 5.74
N SER A 157 9.21 -12.33 4.98
CA SER A 157 9.06 -12.36 3.52
C SER A 157 7.63 -12.62 3.02
N GLY A 158 6.64 -12.68 3.93
CA GLY A 158 5.28 -13.07 3.59
C GLY A 158 5.01 -14.57 3.77
N VAL A 159 3.91 -15.02 3.20
CA VAL A 159 3.41 -16.41 3.25
C VAL A 159 3.29 -16.93 1.83
N ASP A 160 3.99 -18.00 1.52
CA ASP A 160 3.83 -18.67 0.24
C ASP A 160 2.52 -19.47 0.22
N PHE A 161 1.62 -19.03 -0.64
CA PHE A 161 0.36 -19.72 -0.93
C PHE A 161 0.53 -20.56 -2.19
N ARG A 162 0.29 -21.87 -2.12
CA ARG A 162 0.62 -22.83 -3.18
C ARG A 162 -0.59 -23.65 -3.60
N MET A 163 -0.73 -23.90 -4.90
CA MET A 163 -1.53 -25.00 -5.41
C MET A 163 -0.65 -26.25 -5.46
N VAL A 164 -1.07 -27.33 -4.80
CA VAL A 164 -0.27 -28.56 -4.69
C VAL A 164 -0.88 -29.74 -5.42
N SER A 165 -2.14 -29.63 -5.82
CA SER A 165 -2.79 -30.60 -6.71
C SER A 165 -3.98 -29.97 -7.43
N ALA A 166 -4.28 -30.48 -8.63
CA ALA A 166 -5.48 -30.14 -9.41
C ALA A 166 -5.99 -31.40 -10.09
N ASP A 167 -7.04 -31.99 -9.53
CA ASP A 167 -7.71 -33.17 -10.08
C ASP A 167 -9.05 -32.72 -10.70
N GLY A 168 -9.28 -33.02 -11.99
CA GLY A 168 -10.49 -32.61 -12.68
C GLY A 168 -10.56 -33.09 -14.12
N PRO A 169 -11.65 -32.78 -14.84
CA PRO A 169 -11.82 -33.19 -16.24
C PRO A 169 -10.94 -32.44 -17.22
N GLY A 170 -10.37 -31.32 -16.83
CA GLY A 170 -9.52 -30.48 -17.64
C GLY A 170 -8.53 -29.67 -16.81
N ASP A 171 -7.86 -28.72 -17.46
CA ASP A 171 -6.86 -27.88 -16.82
C ASP A 171 -7.49 -26.72 -16.08
N VAL A 172 -6.79 -26.26 -15.03
CA VAL A 172 -7.12 -25.06 -14.27
C VAL A 172 -5.93 -24.12 -14.24
N ALA A 173 -6.18 -22.83 -14.44
CA ALA A 173 -5.19 -21.80 -14.28
C ALA A 173 -5.75 -20.64 -13.43
N ALA A 174 -4.88 -20.05 -12.61
CA ALA A 174 -5.18 -18.86 -11.86
C ALA A 174 -4.14 -17.77 -12.20
N TYR A 175 -4.60 -16.56 -12.43
CA TYR A 175 -3.73 -15.46 -12.85
C TYR A 175 -4.27 -14.12 -12.41
N VAL A 176 -3.39 -13.14 -12.34
CA VAL A 176 -3.75 -11.73 -12.19
C VAL A 176 -3.39 -11.00 -13.48
N VAL A 177 -4.20 -10.00 -13.83
CA VAL A 177 -3.89 -9.15 -14.98
C VAL A 177 -3.17 -7.92 -14.46
N SER A 178 -1.96 -7.71 -14.95
CA SER A 178 -1.19 -6.50 -14.63
C SER A 178 -1.89 -5.26 -15.22
N ALA A 179 -1.51 -4.08 -14.76
CA ALA A 179 -2.02 -2.82 -15.31
C ALA A 179 -1.72 -2.67 -16.82
N PHE A 180 -0.73 -3.37 -17.34
CA PHE A 180 -0.45 -3.46 -18.77
C PHE A 180 -1.36 -4.43 -19.54
N GLY A 181 -2.35 -5.04 -18.88
CA GLY A 181 -3.19 -6.06 -19.47
C GLY A 181 -2.49 -7.40 -19.71
N THR A 182 -1.24 -7.57 -19.23
CA THR A 182 -0.49 -8.82 -19.34
C THR A 182 -0.87 -9.74 -18.19
N PRO A 183 -1.30 -10.99 -18.46
CA PRO A 183 -1.55 -11.95 -17.41
C PRO A 183 -0.25 -12.40 -16.76
N GLU A 184 -0.24 -12.45 -15.44
CA GLU A 184 0.78 -13.09 -14.62
C GLU A 184 0.17 -14.34 -14.03
N VAL A 185 0.68 -15.49 -14.43
CA VAL A 185 0.16 -16.79 -14.00
C VAL A 185 0.66 -17.08 -12.59
N LEU A 186 -0.28 -17.41 -11.70
CA LEU A 186 -0.01 -17.78 -10.31
C LEU A 186 -0.01 -19.29 -10.14
N PHE A 187 -0.97 -19.97 -10.79
CA PHE A 187 -1.13 -21.43 -10.80
C PHE A 187 -1.50 -21.89 -12.18
N ASN A 188 -0.93 -23.02 -12.62
CA ASN A 188 -1.25 -23.61 -13.92
C ASN A 188 -1.12 -25.14 -13.89
N SER A 189 -2.21 -25.86 -14.05
CA SER A 189 -2.16 -27.33 -14.08
C SER A 189 -1.83 -27.93 -15.44
N ALA A 190 -1.87 -27.12 -16.53
CA ALA A 190 -1.66 -27.61 -17.89
C ALA A 190 -0.21 -28.04 -18.18
N ASP A 191 0.76 -27.48 -17.50
CA ASP A 191 2.18 -27.84 -17.54
C ASP A 191 2.62 -28.76 -16.38
N GLY A 192 1.65 -29.18 -15.57
CA GLY A 192 1.85 -29.97 -14.34
C GLY A 192 1.89 -29.08 -13.10
N VAL A 193 1.42 -29.61 -11.96
CA VAL A 193 1.43 -28.86 -10.71
C VAL A 193 2.81 -28.99 -10.05
N ASP A 194 3.55 -27.88 -9.96
CA ASP A 194 4.80 -27.75 -9.21
C ASP A 194 4.65 -26.74 -8.06
N SER A 195 4.72 -27.19 -6.83
CA SER A 195 4.54 -26.34 -5.65
C SER A 195 5.55 -25.21 -5.48
N LYS A 196 6.55 -25.08 -6.33
CA LYS A 196 7.48 -23.95 -6.38
C LYS A 196 7.12 -22.93 -7.44
N GLU A 197 6.58 -23.40 -8.56
CA GLU A 197 6.15 -22.55 -9.68
C GLU A 197 4.69 -22.12 -9.48
N ASP A 198 3.84 -23.03 -8.95
CA ASP A 198 2.45 -22.75 -8.60
C ASP A 198 2.34 -22.17 -7.17
N ALA A 199 3.01 -21.05 -6.96
CA ALA A 199 3.09 -20.36 -5.67
C ALA A 199 3.01 -18.85 -5.83
N VAL A 200 2.35 -18.19 -4.87
CA VAL A 200 2.32 -16.74 -4.76
C VAL A 200 2.64 -16.33 -3.32
N ALA A 201 3.59 -15.41 -3.17
CA ALA A 201 3.92 -14.83 -1.87
C ALA A 201 2.94 -13.69 -1.55
N LEU A 202 2.21 -13.81 -0.45
CA LEU A 202 1.26 -12.80 0.01
C LEU A 202 1.67 -12.30 1.41
N PRO A 203 1.60 -10.99 1.67
CA PRO A 203 1.78 -10.45 3.00
C PRO A 203 0.75 -10.99 4.01
N ALA A 204 1.05 -10.89 5.30
CA ALA A 204 0.09 -11.17 6.34
C ALA A 204 -1.13 -10.22 6.23
N ASN A 205 -2.33 -10.74 6.48
CA ASN A 205 -3.60 -10.01 6.40
C ASN A 205 -3.93 -9.39 5.02
N ALA A 206 -3.19 -9.77 3.96
CA ALA A 206 -3.52 -9.38 2.61
C ALA A 206 -4.52 -10.33 1.95
N HIS A 207 -5.25 -9.82 0.96
CA HIS A 207 -5.96 -10.64 0.00
C HIS A 207 -5.71 -10.13 -1.43
N THR A 208 -5.93 -11.00 -2.40
CA THR A 208 -5.80 -10.66 -3.81
C THR A 208 -6.92 -11.29 -4.62
N HIS A 209 -7.46 -10.51 -5.55
CA HIS A 209 -8.45 -11.02 -6.50
C HIS A 209 -7.74 -11.69 -7.65
N VAL A 210 -8.24 -12.85 -8.04
CA VAL A 210 -7.59 -13.74 -9.02
C VAL A 210 -8.59 -14.09 -10.09
N SER A 211 -8.16 -14.05 -11.35
CA SER A 211 -8.90 -14.66 -12.46
C SER A 211 -8.65 -16.16 -12.49
N TRP A 212 -9.72 -16.95 -12.67
CA TRP A 212 -9.62 -18.40 -12.77
C TRP A 212 -10.14 -18.88 -14.13
N GLY A 213 -9.36 -19.71 -14.80
CA GLY A 213 -9.75 -20.37 -16.04
C GLY A 213 -9.88 -21.89 -15.83
N PHE A 214 -10.99 -22.47 -16.30
CA PHE A 214 -11.21 -23.93 -16.31
C PHE A 214 -11.49 -24.37 -17.74
N SER A 215 -10.70 -25.29 -18.28
CA SER A 215 -10.77 -25.67 -19.68
C SER A 215 -11.96 -26.59 -20.02
N GLN A 216 -12.55 -27.29 -19.04
CA GLN A 216 -13.66 -28.21 -19.23
C GLN A 216 -14.69 -28.08 -18.10
N PRO A 217 -16.00 -28.37 -18.38
CA PRO A 217 -16.99 -28.47 -17.33
C PRO A 217 -16.82 -29.75 -16.50
N GLY A 218 -17.20 -29.70 -15.23
CA GLY A 218 -17.20 -30.85 -14.33
C GLY A 218 -16.76 -30.52 -12.91
N ILE A 219 -16.44 -31.56 -12.14
CA ILE A 219 -16.01 -31.40 -10.74
C ILE A 219 -14.50 -31.42 -10.68
N TYR A 220 -13.93 -30.36 -10.11
CA TYR A 220 -12.51 -30.24 -9.80
C TYR A 220 -12.28 -30.37 -8.30
N ARG A 221 -11.15 -30.95 -7.95
CA ARG A 221 -10.63 -31.00 -6.58
C ARG A 221 -9.24 -30.40 -6.56
N LEU A 222 -9.16 -29.16 -6.05
CA LEU A 222 -7.93 -28.38 -6.01
C LEU A 222 -7.32 -28.44 -4.62
N GLY A 223 -6.07 -28.85 -4.52
CA GLY A 223 -5.32 -28.88 -3.25
C GLY A 223 -4.51 -27.61 -3.06
N PHE A 224 -4.72 -26.95 -1.93
CA PHE A 224 -3.97 -25.76 -1.54
C PHE A 224 -3.23 -25.95 -0.24
N GLN A 225 -2.10 -25.26 -0.11
CA GLN A 225 -1.28 -25.17 1.08
C GLN A 225 -0.68 -23.77 1.19
N ALA A 226 -0.58 -23.26 2.40
CA ALA A 226 0.23 -22.09 2.71
C ALA A 226 1.28 -22.45 3.77
N ASP A 227 2.31 -21.61 3.92
CA ASP A 227 3.32 -21.82 4.96
C ASP A 227 2.65 -21.94 6.34
N GLY A 228 2.97 -23.01 7.05
CA GLY A 228 2.39 -23.30 8.37
C GLY A 228 1.00 -23.92 8.37
N THR A 229 0.38 -24.22 7.19
CA THR A 229 -0.91 -24.90 7.11
C THR A 229 -0.79 -26.34 6.61
N GLU A 230 -1.82 -27.15 6.88
CA GLU A 230 -2.00 -28.45 6.23
C GLU A 230 -2.58 -28.26 4.82
N VAL A 231 -2.37 -29.27 3.95
CA VAL A 231 -3.00 -29.30 2.63
C VAL A 231 -4.53 -29.45 2.80
N GLN A 232 -5.27 -28.53 2.19
CA GLN A 232 -6.73 -28.57 2.15
C GLN A 232 -7.22 -28.67 0.71
N HIS A 233 -8.26 -29.49 0.47
CA HIS A 233 -8.85 -29.64 -0.85
C HIS A 233 -10.16 -28.87 -0.94
N LEU A 234 -10.24 -28.05 -2.01
CA LEU A 234 -11.43 -27.33 -2.41
C LEU A 234 -12.14 -28.07 -3.54
N THR A 235 -13.46 -28.22 -3.42
CA THR A 235 -14.30 -28.71 -4.51
C THR A 235 -14.84 -27.54 -5.33
N VAL A 236 -14.62 -27.57 -6.65
CA VAL A 236 -15.15 -26.59 -7.61
C VAL A 236 -16.02 -27.32 -8.63
N ALA A 237 -17.28 -26.90 -8.75
CA ALA A 237 -18.24 -27.41 -9.72
C ALA A 237 -18.38 -26.41 -10.87
N VAL A 238 -17.83 -26.74 -12.03
CA VAL A 238 -17.76 -25.85 -13.21
C VAL A 238 -18.84 -26.27 -14.21
N GLY A 239 -19.84 -25.42 -14.44
CA GLY A 239 -20.91 -25.67 -15.40
C GLY A 239 -21.79 -26.92 -15.07
N VAL A 240 -21.64 -27.47 -13.88
CA VAL A 240 -22.39 -28.64 -13.38
C VAL A 240 -22.85 -28.41 -11.94
N ASN A 241 -23.83 -29.21 -11.51
CA ASN A 241 -24.26 -29.15 -10.11
C ASN A 241 -23.16 -29.67 -9.17
N PRO A 242 -22.97 -29.06 -8.00
CA PRO A 242 -22.04 -29.54 -6.99
C PRO A 242 -22.45 -30.93 -6.48
N PRO A 243 -21.51 -31.71 -5.91
CA PRO A 243 -21.79 -33.00 -5.33
C PRO A 243 -22.92 -32.95 -4.28
N ALA A 244 -23.75 -33.98 -4.25
CA ALA A 244 -24.85 -34.04 -3.32
C ALA A 244 -24.38 -33.98 -1.84
N GLY A 245 -25.01 -33.11 -1.04
CA GLY A 245 -24.68 -32.91 0.37
C GLY A 245 -23.65 -31.83 0.63
N MET A 246 -23.04 -31.24 -0.41
CA MET A 246 -22.20 -30.07 -0.24
C MET A 246 -23.02 -28.78 -0.34
N ARG A 247 -22.62 -27.77 0.41
CA ARG A 247 -23.13 -26.41 0.27
C ARG A 247 -22.55 -25.78 -0.97
N ALA A 248 -23.38 -25.24 -1.86
CA ALA A 248 -22.91 -24.45 -3.01
C ALA A 248 -22.77 -22.98 -2.63
N ILE A 249 -21.70 -22.34 -3.11
CA ILE A 249 -21.53 -20.88 -3.16
C ILE A 249 -21.25 -20.52 -4.62
N ASP A 250 -22.12 -19.71 -5.23
CA ASP A 250 -22.16 -19.44 -6.68
C ASP A 250 -22.10 -17.96 -7.03
N SER A 251 -22.14 -17.09 -6.03
CA SER A 251 -22.20 -15.64 -6.23
C SER A 251 -21.56 -14.89 -5.06
N GLY A 252 -21.26 -13.61 -5.27
CA GLY A 252 -20.62 -12.76 -4.30
C GLY A 252 -19.12 -13.01 -4.19
N HIS A 253 -18.51 -12.48 -3.14
CA HIS A 253 -17.09 -12.61 -2.85
C HIS A 253 -16.77 -13.84 -2.01
N LEU A 254 -15.72 -14.57 -2.35
CA LEU A 254 -15.23 -15.70 -1.57
C LEU A 254 -13.72 -15.79 -1.69
N ASP A 255 -13.03 -15.87 -0.56
CA ASP A 255 -11.57 -16.07 -0.51
C ASP A 255 -11.22 -17.50 -0.12
N ILE A 256 -10.20 -18.06 -0.75
CA ILE A 256 -9.46 -19.22 -0.25
C ILE A 256 -8.49 -18.67 0.81
N GLU A 257 -8.85 -18.79 2.09
CA GLU A 257 -8.15 -18.16 3.21
C GLU A 257 -7.12 -19.11 3.82
N ALA A 258 -5.85 -18.74 3.83
CA ALA A 258 -4.87 -19.37 4.72
C ALA A 258 -4.98 -18.75 6.13
N ASN A 259 -5.63 -19.49 7.01
CA ASN A 259 -5.82 -19.14 8.42
C ASN A 259 -4.61 -19.63 9.22
N LEU A 260 -3.61 -18.79 9.39
CA LEU A 260 -2.35 -19.16 10.04
C LEU A 260 -2.52 -19.45 11.53
N ALA A 261 -3.48 -18.78 12.18
CA ALA A 261 -3.75 -19.01 13.60
C ALA A 261 -4.35 -20.40 13.86
N GLN A 262 -5.06 -20.99 12.87
CA GLN A 262 -5.65 -22.32 12.94
C GLN A 262 -4.90 -23.38 12.12
N HIS A 263 -3.81 -23.00 11.45
CA HIS A 263 -2.98 -23.87 10.61
C HIS A 263 -3.74 -24.59 9.51
N ARG A 264 -4.74 -23.94 8.91
CA ARG A 264 -5.62 -24.54 7.89
C ARG A 264 -6.02 -23.57 6.80
N ILE A 265 -6.50 -24.11 5.69
CA ILE A 265 -7.15 -23.36 4.62
C ILE A 265 -8.66 -23.43 4.86
N ASP A 266 -9.35 -22.28 4.85
CA ASP A 266 -10.79 -22.11 4.93
C ASP A 266 -11.32 -21.43 3.66
N LEU A 267 -12.64 -21.42 3.47
CA LEU A 267 -13.31 -20.49 2.57
C LEU A 267 -13.90 -19.35 3.39
N ARG A 268 -13.71 -18.12 2.96
CA ARG A 268 -14.16 -16.93 3.70
C ARG A 268 -14.94 -15.96 2.82
N ASP A 269 -16.13 -15.59 3.29
CA ASP A 269 -16.93 -14.49 2.79
C ASP A 269 -17.10 -13.46 3.92
N GLN A 270 -16.42 -12.34 3.84
CA GLN A 270 -16.34 -11.31 4.89
C GLN A 270 -16.03 -11.95 6.27
N ASP A 271 -16.98 -11.95 7.20
CA ASP A 271 -16.83 -12.52 8.55
C ASP A 271 -17.22 -14.01 8.64
N LYS A 272 -17.76 -14.59 7.57
CA LYS A 272 -18.22 -15.97 7.54
C LYS A 272 -17.13 -16.89 7.01
N ARG A 273 -16.86 -17.97 7.72
CA ARG A 273 -15.98 -19.05 7.27
C ARG A 273 -16.78 -20.30 6.96
N PHE A 274 -16.35 -20.98 5.91
CA PHE A 274 -16.94 -22.24 5.47
C PHE A 274 -15.85 -23.29 5.37
N ASP A 275 -16.19 -24.50 5.76
CA ASP A 275 -15.30 -25.66 5.65
C ASP A 275 -15.25 -26.13 4.19
N PRO A 276 -14.08 -26.14 3.54
CA PRO A 276 -13.92 -26.64 2.17
C PRO A 276 -14.35 -28.10 1.99
N ALA A 277 -14.32 -28.91 3.07
CA ALA A 277 -14.75 -30.31 3.01
C ALA A 277 -16.27 -30.46 2.79
N THR A 278 -17.07 -29.47 3.16
CA THR A 278 -18.53 -29.48 3.07
C THR A 278 -19.11 -28.42 2.14
N THR A 279 -18.23 -27.59 1.55
CA THR A 279 -18.63 -26.47 0.71
C THR A 279 -17.98 -26.61 -0.67
N ALA A 280 -18.76 -26.39 -1.72
CA ALA A 280 -18.27 -26.34 -3.11
C ALA A 280 -18.43 -24.92 -3.67
N VAL A 281 -17.43 -24.46 -4.40
CA VAL A 281 -17.54 -23.29 -5.27
C VAL A 281 -18.26 -23.72 -6.54
N SER A 282 -19.34 -23.01 -6.89
CA SER A 282 -20.14 -23.31 -8.07
C SER A 282 -19.92 -22.23 -9.13
N ILE A 283 -19.44 -22.62 -10.28
CA ILE A 283 -19.15 -21.73 -11.41
C ILE A 283 -20.21 -21.97 -12.49
N PRO A 284 -21.05 -20.96 -12.81
CA PRO A 284 -22.13 -21.12 -13.77
C PRO A 284 -21.60 -21.17 -15.22
N SER A 285 -22.37 -21.81 -16.10
CA SER A 285 -22.04 -21.85 -17.54
C SER A 285 -22.06 -20.47 -18.21
N SER A 286 -22.66 -19.46 -17.60
CA SER A 286 -22.67 -18.08 -18.11
C SER A 286 -21.31 -17.43 -18.18
N VAL A 287 -20.29 -17.95 -17.46
CA VAL A 287 -18.91 -17.45 -17.52
C VAL A 287 -18.08 -18.07 -18.67
N LEU A 288 -18.69 -18.94 -19.48
CA LEU A 288 -18.03 -19.50 -20.65
C LEU A 288 -17.76 -18.42 -21.68
N GLN A 289 -16.50 -18.25 -22.10
CA GLN A 289 -16.09 -17.21 -23.06
C GLN A 289 -14.85 -17.63 -23.84
N PRO A 290 -14.64 -17.05 -25.02
CA PRO A 290 -13.48 -17.39 -25.85
C PRO A 290 -12.19 -16.87 -25.22
N ILE A 291 -11.15 -17.69 -25.27
CA ILE A 291 -9.79 -17.31 -24.86
C ILE A 291 -9.31 -16.13 -25.72
N PRO A 292 -8.77 -15.06 -25.12
CA PRO A 292 -8.26 -13.92 -25.87
C PRO A 292 -7.25 -14.32 -26.96
N PRO A 293 -7.21 -13.63 -28.11
CA PRO A 293 -6.28 -13.95 -29.19
C PRO A 293 -4.82 -13.60 -28.87
N ASP A 294 -4.57 -12.88 -27.77
CA ASP A 294 -3.24 -12.52 -27.32
C ASP A 294 -2.43 -13.78 -26.91
N PRO A 295 -1.21 -13.96 -27.46
CA PRO A 295 -0.33 -15.06 -27.09
C PRO A 295 -0.03 -15.20 -25.61
N ALA A 296 -0.14 -14.12 -24.83
CA ALA A 296 0.05 -14.12 -23.38
C ALA A 296 -0.97 -14.99 -22.62
N TYR A 297 -2.15 -15.27 -23.23
CA TYR A 297 -3.21 -16.09 -22.63
C TYR A 297 -3.18 -17.58 -23.06
N ARG A 298 -2.09 -18.04 -23.72
CA ARG A 298 -1.98 -19.43 -24.19
C ARG A 298 -2.00 -20.49 -23.08
N PHE A 299 -1.70 -20.09 -21.85
CA PHE A 299 -1.82 -20.99 -20.68
C PHE A 299 -3.28 -21.40 -20.40
N LEU A 300 -4.27 -20.67 -20.90
CA LEU A 300 -5.70 -21.05 -20.83
C LEU A 300 -6.11 -22.03 -21.94
N GLY A 301 -5.30 -22.19 -22.98
CA GLY A 301 -5.57 -23.03 -24.12
C GLY A 301 -5.37 -22.34 -25.49
N ALA A 302 -5.98 -22.86 -26.52
CA ALA A 302 -5.87 -22.29 -27.86
C ALA A 302 -6.68 -20.97 -27.98
N PRO A 303 -6.12 -19.91 -28.58
CA PRO A 303 -6.86 -18.68 -28.84
C PRO A 303 -8.18 -18.92 -29.57
N GLY A 304 -9.28 -18.35 -29.03
CA GLY A 304 -10.62 -18.49 -29.60
C GLY A 304 -11.35 -19.77 -29.22
N SER A 305 -10.72 -20.75 -28.53
CA SER A 305 -11.47 -21.81 -27.88
C SER A 305 -12.16 -21.32 -26.62
N ASP A 306 -13.24 -21.95 -26.21
CA ASP A 306 -13.99 -21.56 -25.04
C ASP A 306 -13.33 -22.05 -23.75
N THR A 307 -13.40 -21.23 -22.70
CA THR A 307 -12.99 -21.57 -21.35
C THR A 307 -13.97 -20.96 -20.33
N TYR A 308 -14.16 -21.60 -19.19
CA TYR A 308 -14.91 -21.04 -18.08
C TYR A 308 -14.00 -20.07 -17.35
N LEU A 309 -14.24 -18.78 -17.48
CA LEU A 309 -13.37 -17.73 -16.98
C LEU A 309 -14.07 -16.89 -15.91
N LEU A 310 -13.64 -17.04 -14.66
CA LEU A 310 -13.98 -16.10 -13.59
C LEU A 310 -13.02 -14.90 -13.70
N PRO A 311 -13.51 -13.71 -13.97
CA PRO A 311 -12.66 -12.55 -14.08
C PRO A 311 -12.18 -12.10 -12.69
N GLN A 312 -11.02 -11.49 -12.65
CA GLN A 312 -10.56 -10.72 -11.51
C GLN A 312 -11.52 -9.55 -11.28
N ALA A 313 -11.93 -9.33 -10.03
CA ALA A 313 -12.89 -8.27 -9.68
C ALA A 313 -12.36 -6.85 -9.97
N VAL A 314 -11.04 -6.67 -9.88
CA VAL A 314 -10.35 -5.41 -10.17
C VAL A 314 -9.30 -5.66 -11.24
N LEU A 315 -9.28 -4.82 -12.27
CA LEU A 315 -8.23 -4.84 -13.30
C LEU A 315 -6.92 -4.34 -12.67
N GLY A 316 -5.90 -5.18 -12.63
CA GLY A 316 -4.56 -4.86 -12.14
C GLY A 316 -4.04 -5.81 -11.08
N LYS A 317 -2.70 -5.86 -10.95
CA LYS A 317 -2.03 -6.62 -9.90
C LYS A 317 -2.19 -5.88 -8.58
N HIS A 318 -3.14 -6.31 -7.77
CA HIS A 318 -3.33 -5.77 -6.44
C HIS A 318 -3.09 -6.83 -5.38
N ILE A 319 -2.14 -6.56 -4.51
CA ILE A 319 -2.07 -7.11 -3.18
C ILE A 319 -2.43 -5.95 -2.26
N HIS A 320 -3.59 -6.01 -1.65
CA HIS A 320 -4.08 -4.96 -0.75
C HIS A 320 -4.77 -5.55 0.47
N GLY A 321 -5.03 -4.72 1.47
CA GLY A 321 -5.94 -5.02 2.55
C GLY A 321 -7.40 -4.87 2.12
N GLU A 322 -8.31 -5.10 3.04
CA GLU A 322 -9.77 -4.92 2.81
C GLU A 322 -10.19 -3.45 2.86
N VAL A 323 -9.28 -2.57 3.25
CA VAL A 323 -9.54 -1.15 3.56
C VAL A 323 -8.60 -0.29 2.74
N ASP A 324 -9.13 0.78 2.15
CA ASP A 324 -8.33 1.82 1.51
C ASP A 324 -7.40 2.47 2.56
N PRO A 325 -6.08 2.51 2.34
CA PRO A 325 -5.13 2.99 3.34
C PRO A 325 -5.03 4.52 3.44
N HIS A 326 -5.67 5.29 2.55
CA HIS A 326 -5.48 6.74 2.41
C HIS A 326 -6.43 7.56 3.31
N LEU A 327 -6.59 7.14 4.59
CA LEU A 327 -7.56 7.70 5.52
C LEU A 327 -7.45 9.21 5.72
N TRP A 328 -6.25 9.77 5.59
CA TRP A 328 -5.96 11.20 5.84
C TRP A 328 -6.66 12.16 4.88
N HIS A 329 -7.18 11.69 3.73
CA HIS A 329 -7.95 12.54 2.82
C HIS A 329 -9.32 12.96 3.38
N ASN A 330 -9.77 12.33 4.46
CA ASN A 330 -10.83 12.85 5.31
C ASN A 330 -10.23 13.45 6.59
N VAL A 331 -10.48 14.73 6.85
CA VAL A 331 -9.90 15.44 8.01
C VAL A 331 -10.37 14.86 9.34
N ASP A 332 -11.59 14.33 9.44
CA ASP A 332 -12.05 13.65 10.66
C ASP A 332 -11.21 12.41 10.98
N ASN A 333 -10.78 11.66 9.97
CA ASN A 333 -9.85 10.55 10.14
C ASN A 333 -8.46 11.02 10.58
N ALA A 334 -7.98 12.12 10.03
CA ALA A 334 -6.71 12.73 10.47
C ALA A 334 -6.77 13.21 11.93
N ILE A 335 -7.93 13.65 12.42
CA ILE A 335 -8.15 13.96 13.82
C ILE A 335 -8.02 12.69 14.68
N ALA A 336 -8.60 11.57 14.24
CA ALA A 336 -8.43 10.29 14.94
C ALA A 336 -6.96 9.84 14.94
N TYR A 337 -6.20 10.06 13.86
CA TYR A 337 -4.74 9.83 13.83
C TYR A 337 -4.02 10.65 14.90
N VAL A 338 -4.33 11.93 15.00
CA VAL A 338 -3.73 12.83 16.03
C VAL A 338 -4.02 12.35 17.44
N ASP A 339 -5.23 11.84 17.70
CA ASP A 339 -5.61 11.30 18.99
C ASP A 339 -4.86 9.99 19.32
N VAL A 340 -4.67 9.10 18.33
CA VAL A 340 -3.83 7.90 18.46
C VAL A 340 -2.39 8.30 18.77
N ILE A 341 -1.80 9.15 17.94
CA ILE A 341 -0.40 9.59 18.08
C ILE A 341 -0.15 10.21 19.45
N ALA A 342 -1.06 11.07 19.92
CA ALA A 342 -0.93 11.72 21.21
C ALA A 342 -0.95 10.75 22.39
N GLU A 343 -1.78 9.73 22.31
CA GLU A 343 -1.90 8.73 23.37
C GLU A 343 -0.70 7.79 23.39
N GLU A 344 -0.25 7.31 22.22
CA GLU A 344 0.92 6.45 22.11
C GLU A 344 2.21 7.17 22.53
N MET A 345 2.38 8.44 22.13
CA MET A 345 3.48 9.27 22.63
C MET A 345 3.41 9.47 24.14
N ALA A 346 2.21 9.68 24.69
CA ALA A 346 2.03 9.87 26.14
C ALA A 346 2.28 8.58 26.93
N GLN A 347 2.07 7.41 26.35
CA GLN A 347 2.40 6.11 26.97
C GLN A 347 3.91 5.85 26.92
N ALA A 348 4.54 6.12 25.77
CA ALA A 348 5.96 5.90 25.58
C ALA A 348 6.85 6.94 26.30
N ASP A 349 6.33 8.17 26.48
CA ASP A 349 6.98 9.25 27.25
C ASP A 349 6.00 9.90 28.23
N PRO A 350 5.74 9.28 29.39
CA PRO A 350 4.79 9.78 30.39
C PRO A 350 5.15 11.16 30.96
N SER A 351 6.43 11.54 30.94
CA SER A 351 6.90 12.81 31.47
C SER A 351 6.35 14.02 30.71
N HIS A 352 6.11 13.86 29.39
CA HIS A 352 5.54 14.89 28.52
C HIS A 352 4.10 14.58 28.07
N GLY A 353 3.48 13.48 28.55
CA GLY A 353 2.17 13.03 28.11
C GLY A 353 1.06 14.08 28.20
N ALA A 354 1.04 14.90 29.26
CA ALA A 354 0.08 16.00 29.38
C ALA A 354 0.32 17.12 28.33
N ALA A 355 1.58 17.32 27.90
CA ALA A 355 1.92 18.30 26.87
C ALA A 355 1.47 17.80 25.49
N TYR A 356 1.69 16.52 25.17
CA TYR A 356 1.24 15.89 23.92
C TYR A 356 -0.28 16.00 23.76
N ARG A 357 -1.05 15.62 24.78
CA ARG A 357 -2.53 15.73 24.73
C ARG A 357 -3.02 17.17 24.57
N ARG A 358 -2.37 18.16 25.22
CA ARG A 358 -2.73 19.58 25.04
C ARG A 358 -2.46 20.06 23.60
N ARG A 359 -1.32 19.68 23.00
CA ARG A 359 -0.99 20.08 21.63
C ARG A 359 -1.89 19.38 20.63
N ALA A 360 -2.19 18.09 20.83
CA ALA A 360 -3.17 17.37 20.02
C ALA A 360 -4.52 18.08 20.02
N ALA A 361 -5.07 18.44 21.18
CA ALA A 361 -6.32 19.17 21.27
C ALA A 361 -6.28 20.55 20.55
N ALA A 362 -5.14 21.27 20.65
CA ALA A 362 -4.95 22.53 19.94
C ALA A 362 -4.84 22.32 18.41
N TYR A 363 -4.18 21.25 17.97
CA TYR A 363 -4.04 20.91 16.56
C TYR A 363 -5.34 20.42 15.95
N THR A 364 -6.12 19.60 16.67
CA THR A 364 -7.48 19.17 16.28
C THR A 364 -8.39 20.37 16.00
N LYS A 365 -8.27 21.47 16.75
CA LYS A 365 -9.03 22.68 16.41
C LYS A 365 -8.64 23.27 15.06
N ARG A 366 -7.34 23.31 14.76
CA ARG A 366 -6.84 23.76 13.45
C ARG A 366 -7.29 22.83 12.30
N LEU A 367 -7.34 21.52 12.58
CA LEU A 367 -7.84 20.52 11.62
C LEU A 367 -9.33 20.75 11.32
N ARG A 368 -10.16 21.00 12.31
CA ARG A 368 -11.59 21.33 12.07
C ARG A 368 -11.79 22.63 11.29
N ASP A 369 -10.94 23.63 11.50
CA ASP A 369 -10.94 24.85 10.69
C ASP A 369 -10.57 24.53 9.23
N THR A 370 -9.63 23.57 9.02
CA THR A 370 -9.23 23.09 7.70
C THR A 370 -10.33 22.25 7.04
N ASP A 371 -10.97 21.37 7.77
CA ASP A 371 -12.13 20.60 7.33
C ASP A 371 -13.22 21.54 6.78
N SER A 372 -13.63 22.51 7.57
CA SER A 372 -14.60 23.52 7.15
C SER A 372 -14.14 24.34 5.93
N TYR A 373 -12.82 24.50 5.75
CA TYR A 373 -12.26 25.17 4.59
C TYR A 373 -12.44 24.30 3.33
N VAL A 374 -12.07 23.02 3.41
CA VAL A 374 -12.17 22.04 2.31
C VAL A 374 -13.64 21.88 1.88
N ASP A 375 -14.55 21.72 2.84
CA ASP A 375 -15.99 21.59 2.58
C ASP A 375 -16.53 22.78 1.80
N ARG A 376 -16.22 24.02 2.24
CA ARG A 376 -16.67 25.23 1.50
C ARG A 376 -16.06 25.35 0.11
N ALA A 377 -14.79 24.98 -0.06
CA ALA A 377 -14.15 25.05 -1.36
C ALA A 377 -14.79 24.08 -2.34
N ILE A 378 -15.00 22.82 -1.93
CA ILE A 378 -15.64 21.79 -2.76
C ILE A 378 -17.12 22.16 -3.03
N ALA A 379 -17.86 22.62 -2.01
CA ALA A 379 -19.25 23.04 -2.16
C ALA A 379 -19.43 24.20 -3.15
N SER A 380 -18.40 25.02 -3.39
CA SER A 380 -18.44 26.11 -4.36
C SER A 380 -18.28 25.67 -5.83
N ILE A 381 -17.87 24.42 -6.06
CA ILE A 381 -17.76 23.83 -7.40
C ILE A 381 -19.17 23.48 -7.88
N PRO A 382 -19.54 23.77 -9.17
CA PRO A 382 -20.80 23.31 -9.73
C PRO A 382 -20.97 21.79 -9.57
N ALA A 383 -22.17 21.36 -9.16
CA ALA A 383 -22.41 19.95 -8.82
C ALA A 383 -22.09 18.97 -9.97
N GLU A 384 -22.35 19.40 -11.21
CA GLU A 384 -22.04 18.66 -12.43
C GLU A 384 -20.54 18.49 -12.70
N ASN A 385 -19.68 19.29 -12.06
CA ASN A 385 -18.23 19.24 -12.19
C ASN A 385 -17.52 18.59 -11.00
N ARG A 386 -18.25 18.19 -9.94
CA ARG A 386 -17.68 17.58 -8.75
C ARG A 386 -17.27 16.13 -9.00
N HIS A 387 -16.45 15.91 -10.03
CA HIS A 387 -15.90 14.63 -10.40
C HIS A 387 -14.40 14.70 -10.46
N LEU A 388 -13.75 13.77 -9.77
CA LEU A 388 -12.31 13.67 -9.67
C LEU A 388 -11.81 12.54 -10.58
N VAL A 389 -10.88 12.85 -11.48
CA VAL A 389 -10.11 11.89 -12.26
C VAL A 389 -8.64 12.10 -11.95
N THR A 390 -7.95 11.06 -11.48
CA THR A 390 -6.60 11.13 -10.91
C THR A 390 -5.63 10.16 -11.54
N THR A 391 -4.37 10.22 -11.14
CA THR A 391 -3.33 9.29 -11.55
C THR A 391 -3.49 7.92 -10.91
N HIS A 392 -3.86 7.83 -9.62
CA HIS A 392 -4.06 6.56 -8.93
C HIS A 392 -5.30 6.56 -8.03
N HIS A 393 -5.70 5.38 -7.55
CA HIS A 393 -6.81 5.19 -6.62
C HIS A 393 -6.35 5.47 -5.17
N GLY A 394 -6.54 6.71 -4.70
CA GLY A 394 -6.12 7.12 -3.36
C GLY A 394 -7.06 8.13 -2.70
N TYR A 395 -8.20 8.46 -3.33
CA TYR A 395 -9.04 9.59 -2.92
C TYR A 395 -10.45 9.19 -2.47
N ALA A 396 -10.69 7.91 -2.16
CA ALA A 396 -12.00 7.44 -1.71
C ALA A 396 -12.45 8.10 -0.40
N TYR A 397 -11.52 8.47 0.47
CA TYR A 397 -11.84 9.21 1.70
C TYR A 397 -12.13 10.69 1.45
N LEU A 398 -11.64 11.28 0.37
CA LEU A 398 -12.06 12.62 -0.05
C LEU A 398 -13.51 12.58 -0.53
N GLU A 399 -13.89 11.56 -1.30
CA GLU A 399 -15.29 11.30 -1.70
C GLU A 399 -16.17 11.03 -0.48
N GLN A 400 -15.69 10.24 0.47
CA GLN A 400 -16.45 9.89 1.67
C GLN A 400 -16.65 11.08 2.62
N GLY A 401 -15.69 11.99 2.71
CA GLY A 401 -15.73 13.15 3.59
C GLY A 401 -16.40 14.38 3.01
N TYR A 402 -16.43 14.52 1.68
CA TYR A 402 -16.85 15.73 0.99
C TYR A 402 -17.71 15.41 -0.23
N ASP A 403 -18.52 16.36 -0.66
CA ASP A 403 -19.46 16.20 -1.80
C ASP A 403 -18.72 16.29 -3.15
N ILE A 404 -17.82 15.31 -3.39
CA ILE A 404 -17.09 15.12 -4.65
C ILE A 404 -17.03 13.63 -4.95
N SER A 405 -17.10 13.22 -6.23
CA SER A 405 -17.10 11.83 -6.63
C SER A 405 -15.83 11.46 -7.38
N VAL A 406 -15.21 10.34 -7.05
CA VAL A 406 -14.08 9.78 -7.81
C VAL A 406 -14.61 9.07 -9.04
N ALA A 407 -14.56 9.75 -10.18
CA ALA A 407 -15.08 9.27 -11.45
C ALA A 407 -14.12 8.31 -12.18
N GLY A 408 -12.85 8.32 -11.82
CA GLY A 408 -11.86 7.43 -12.42
C GLY A 408 -10.43 7.73 -12.00
N PHE A 409 -9.55 6.80 -12.33
CA PHE A 409 -8.10 6.90 -12.12
C PHE A 409 -7.36 6.18 -13.25
N VAL A 410 -6.09 6.54 -13.46
CA VAL A 410 -5.27 5.96 -14.52
C VAL A 410 -4.79 4.57 -14.13
N THR A 411 -4.26 4.44 -12.91
CA THR A 411 -3.78 3.18 -12.37
C THR A 411 -4.29 3.00 -10.94
N PRO A 412 -4.54 1.77 -10.55
CA PRO A 412 -4.88 1.49 -9.17
C PRO A 412 -3.68 1.61 -8.21
N ASN A 413 -2.44 1.50 -8.72
CA ASN A 413 -1.22 1.64 -7.96
C ASN A 413 -0.21 2.50 -8.73
N PRO A 414 0.45 3.50 -8.09
CA PRO A 414 1.41 4.40 -8.75
C PRO A 414 2.63 3.72 -9.37
N ALA A 415 3.00 2.53 -8.89
CA ALA A 415 4.16 1.79 -9.37
C ALA A 415 3.96 1.14 -10.76
N ILE A 416 2.76 1.24 -11.36
CA ILE A 416 2.38 0.47 -12.55
C ILE A 416 1.93 1.41 -13.66
N GLU A 417 2.44 1.21 -14.89
CA GLU A 417 1.97 1.96 -16.06
C GLU A 417 0.60 1.43 -16.54
N PRO A 418 -0.30 2.31 -17.01
CA PRO A 418 -1.63 1.91 -17.44
C PRO A 418 -1.61 1.07 -18.73
N SER A 419 -2.49 0.08 -18.79
CA SER A 419 -2.71 -0.72 -19.99
C SER A 419 -3.40 0.09 -21.11
N PRO A 420 -3.30 -0.31 -22.39
CA PRO A 420 -4.05 0.33 -23.47
C PRO A 420 -5.57 0.35 -23.26
N ARG A 421 -6.14 -0.60 -22.52
CA ARG A 421 -7.57 -0.65 -22.19
C ARG A 421 -7.94 0.41 -21.16
N GLU A 422 -7.11 0.59 -20.13
CA GLU A 422 -7.30 1.63 -19.12
C GLU A 422 -7.22 3.03 -19.75
N VAL A 423 -6.28 3.23 -20.68
CA VAL A 423 -6.19 4.48 -21.46
C VAL A 423 -7.46 4.72 -22.28
N ILE A 424 -8.02 3.68 -22.92
CA ILE A 424 -9.29 3.79 -23.67
C ILE A 424 -10.46 4.09 -22.72
N ALA A 425 -10.52 3.41 -21.56
CA ALA A 425 -11.55 3.66 -20.56
C ALA A 425 -11.46 5.08 -20.01
N LEU A 426 -10.25 5.55 -19.68
CA LEU A 426 -10.00 6.94 -19.26
C LEU A 426 -10.50 7.94 -20.31
N ARG A 427 -10.12 7.78 -21.59
CA ARG A 427 -10.58 8.65 -22.68
C ARG A 427 -12.12 8.72 -22.76
N ARG A 428 -12.79 7.56 -22.68
CA ARG A 428 -14.25 7.49 -22.67
C ARG A 428 -14.87 8.19 -21.47
N THR A 429 -14.25 8.05 -20.30
CA THR A 429 -14.69 8.76 -19.09
C THR A 429 -14.60 10.27 -19.27
N LEU A 430 -13.49 10.78 -19.81
CA LEU A 430 -13.31 12.20 -20.10
C LEU A 430 -14.31 12.71 -21.16
N GLU A 431 -14.53 11.93 -22.23
CA GLU A 431 -15.53 12.24 -23.27
C GLU A 431 -16.96 12.30 -22.73
N ASN A 432 -17.35 11.36 -21.86
CA ASN A 432 -18.72 11.23 -21.36
C ASN A 432 -19.05 12.27 -20.28
N LEU A 433 -18.10 12.56 -19.38
CA LEU A 433 -18.31 13.47 -18.26
C LEU A 433 -18.09 14.94 -18.62
N HIS A 434 -17.43 15.23 -19.77
CA HIS A 434 -17.11 16.61 -20.21
C HIS A 434 -16.44 17.44 -19.12
N LEU A 435 -15.51 16.81 -18.36
CA LEU A 435 -14.85 17.43 -17.22
C LEU A 435 -13.96 18.60 -17.66
N PRO A 436 -13.92 19.70 -16.91
CA PRO A 436 -13.02 20.81 -17.22
C PRO A 436 -11.55 20.50 -16.92
N ALA A 437 -11.27 19.60 -15.98
CA ALA A 437 -9.93 19.25 -15.56
C ALA A 437 -9.79 17.82 -15.07
N VAL A 438 -8.55 17.30 -15.12
CA VAL A 438 -8.07 16.07 -14.47
C VAL A 438 -6.87 16.39 -13.59
N PHE A 439 -6.54 15.49 -12.66
CA PHE A 439 -5.59 15.78 -11.59
C PHE A 439 -4.40 14.84 -11.58
N VAL A 440 -3.21 15.41 -11.44
CA VAL A 440 -1.92 14.68 -11.48
C VAL A 440 -1.15 14.95 -10.20
N GLU A 441 -0.58 13.90 -9.64
CA GLU A 441 0.32 14.04 -8.52
C GLU A 441 1.74 14.40 -8.97
N PRO A 442 2.35 15.44 -8.38
CA PRO A 442 3.68 15.90 -8.80
C PRO A 442 4.79 14.84 -8.74
N VAL A 443 4.62 13.82 -7.90
CA VAL A 443 5.62 12.74 -7.70
C VAL A 443 5.42 11.53 -8.61
N GLN A 444 4.31 11.46 -9.35
CA GLN A 444 3.92 10.30 -10.17
C GLN A 444 4.11 10.57 -11.67
N GLN A 445 5.32 10.94 -12.08
CA GLN A 445 5.59 11.38 -13.46
C GLN A 445 5.27 10.35 -14.55
N ALA A 446 5.47 9.06 -14.30
CA ALA A 446 5.22 8.02 -15.31
C ALA A 446 3.72 7.84 -15.62
N SER A 447 2.88 7.77 -14.58
CA SER A 447 1.41 7.72 -14.74
C SER A 447 0.84 9.05 -15.25
N ALA A 448 1.55 10.15 -14.93
CA ALA A 448 1.23 11.49 -15.38
C ALA A 448 1.33 11.66 -16.90
N GLU A 449 2.26 11.00 -17.59
CA GLU A 449 2.40 11.10 -19.05
C GLU A 449 1.13 10.61 -19.77
N THR A 450 0.60 9.47 -19.37
CA THR A 450 -0.62 8.90 -19.97
C THR A 450 -1.84 9.80 -19.73
N LEU A 451 -2.02 10.31 -18.51
CA LEU A 451 -3.11 11.21 -18.18
C LEU A 451 -2.96 12.54 -18.93
N THR A 452 -1.74 13.07 -18.99
CA THR A 452 -1.40 14.31 -19.70
C THR A 452 -1.74 14.19 -21.20
N GLN A 453 -1.36 13.07 -21.83
CA GLN A 453 -1.68 12.86 -23.24
C GLN A 453 -3.19 12.73 -23.46
N ALA A 454 -3.89 11.95 -22.64
CA ALA A 454 -5.35 11.78 -22.76
C ALA A 454 -6.09 13.11 -22.55
N ALA A 455 -5.67 13.92 -21.57
CA ALA A 455 -6.25 15.23 -21.31
C ALA A 455 -6.00 16.20 -22.47
N ALA A 456 -4.79 16.23 -23.03
CA ALA A 456 -4.44 17.09 -24.18
C ALA A 456 -5.27 16.73 -25.43
N GLU A 457 -5.48 15.45 -25.71
CA GLU A 457 -6.30 15.00 -26.85
C GLU A 457 -7.78 15.40 -26.73
N GLN A 458 -8.28 15.54 -25.50
CA GLN A 458 -9.66 15.93 -25.22
C GLN A 458 -9.82 17.43 -24.90
N GLY A 459 -8.74 18.19 -24.87
CA GLY A 459 -8.76 19.60 -24.51
C GLY A 459 -9.13 19.86 -23.04
N VAL A 460 -8.86 18.90 -22.16
CA VAL A 460 -9.12 18.94 -20.71
C VAL A 460 -7.89 19.51 -19.98
N ALA A 461 -8.12 20.42 -19.02
CA ALA A 461 -7.04 21.00 -18.25
C ALA A 461 -6.37 19.97 -17.33
N LEU A 462 -5.05 20.13 -17.11
CA LEU A 462 -4.28 19.30 -16.18
C LEU A 462 -3.96 20.11 -14.94
N CYS A 463 -4.36 19.61 -13.76
CA CYS A 463 -4.18 20.30 -12.50
C CYS A 463 -3.44 19.45 -11.48
N PRO A 464 -2.63 20.04 -10.59
CA PRO A 464 -1.94 19.27 -9.55
C PRO A 464 -2.86 18.92 -8.39
N ILE A 465 -2.65 17.74 -7.80
CA ILE A 465 -3.24 17.30 -6.53
C ILE A 465 -2.19 16.51 -5.73
N TYR A 466 -2.23 16.55 -4.42
CA TYR A 466 -1.32 15.79 -3.56
C TYR A 466 -2.06 14.62 -2.90
N GLY A 467 -1.50 13.41 -3.03
CA GLY A 467 -2.02 12.18 -2.41
C GLY A 467 -1.21 11.79 -1.17
N ASP A 468 -0.04 11.18 -1.40
CA ASP A 468 0.63 10.35 -0.41
C ASP A 468 1.85 10.98 0.24
N THR A 469 2.26 12.16 -0.21
CA THR A 469 3.50 12.77 0.28
C THR A 469 3.40 14.29 0.42
N LEU A 470 4.32 14.83 1.19
CA LEU A 470 4.59 16.26 1.30
C LEU A 470 5.88 16.59 0.55
N ASP A 471 6.05 17.83 0.12
CA ASP A 471 7.27 18.30 -0.56
C ASP A 471 7.64 19.75 -0.18
N GLY A 472 8.49 20.39 -1.00
CA GLY A 472 8.90 21.78 -0.76
C GLY A 472 7.79 22.81 -1.00
N THR A 473 6.73 22.45 -1.73
CA THR A 473 5.58 23.32 -2.03
C THR A 473 4.49 23.13 -0.98
N VAL A 474 4.23 21.88 -0.60
CA VAL A 474 3.22 21.47 0.37
C VAL A 474 3.93 20.85 1.56
N GLY A 475 4.21 21.66 2.57
CA GLY A 475 5.10 21.29 3.67
C GLY A 475 4.42 20.70 4.90
N SER A 476 3.08 20.71 4.97
CA SER A 476 2.32 20.17 6.10
C SER A 476 1.01 19.52 5.63
N TYR A 477 0.42 18.71 6.49
CA TYR A 477 -0.89 18.09 6.21
C TYR A 477 -1.99 19.15 5.97
N ILE A 478 -2.00 20.24 6.75
CA ILE A 478 -2.96 21.34 6.56
C ILE A 478 -2.75 22.01 5.19
N ASP A 479 -1.49 22.20 4.78
CA ASP A 479 -1.20 22.78 3.47
C ASP A 479 -1.62 21.82 2.35
N LEU A 480 -1.46 20.49 2.52
CA LEU A 480 -1.93 19.48 1.57
C LEU A 480 -3.44 19.59 1.35
N MET A 481 -4.22 19.56 2.42
CA MET A 481 -5.68 19.59 2.32
C MET A 481 -6.18 20.91 1.70
N LYS A 482 -5.58 22.03 2.07
CA LYS A 482 -5.92 23.34 1.49
C LYS A 482 -5.50 23.46 0.03
N PHE A 483 -4.30 23.02 -0.31
CA PHE A 483 -3.82 23.02 -1.68
C PHE A 483 -4.75 22.20 -2.58
N ASN A 484 -5.14 21.00 -2.15
CA ASN A 484 -6.06 20.15 -2.90
C ASN A 484 -7.42 20.82 -3.07
N ALA A 485 -7.97 21.38 -2.01
CA ALA A 485 -9.24 22.11 -2.07
C ALA A 485 -9.19 23.30 -3.04
N ASP A 486 -8.13 24.10 -3.00
CA ASP A 486 -7.92 25.24 -3.90
C ASP A 486 -7.73 24.80 -5.35
N SER A 487 -6.98 23.72 -5.56
CA SER A 487 -6.76 23.15 -6.90
C SER A 487 -8.06 22.63 -7.51
N LEU A 488 -8.85 21.87 -6.72
CA LEU A 488 -10.16 21.39 -7.13
C LEU A 488 -11.09 22.54 -7.46
N GLN A 489 -11.22 23.52 -6.57
CA GLN A 489 -12.06 24.70 -6.77
C GLN A 489 -11.67 25.47 -8.03
N ARG A 490 -10.39 25.77 -8.23
CA ARG A 490 -9.89 26.53 -9.38
C ARG A 490 -10.11 25.79 -10.70
N CYS A 491 -9.87 24.47 -10.72
CA CYS A 491 -9.84 23.71 -11.97
C CYS A 491 -11.21 23.16 -12.37
N LEU A 492 -12.08 22.87 -11.42
CA LEU A 492 -13.41 22.35 -11.67
C LEU A 492 -14.50 23.45 -11.72
N ASN A 493 -14.15 24.71 -11.39
CA ASN A 493 -15.08 25.83 -11.49
C ASN A 493 -14.72 26.74 -12.67
N PRO A 494 -15.37 26.59 -13.83
CA PRO A 494 -15.08 27.38 -15.02
C PRO A 494 -15.37 28.90 -14.86
N ASN A 495 -16.06 29.29 -13.79
CA ASN A 495 -16.38 30.69 -13.48
C ASN A 495 -15.37 31.30 -12.48
N SER A 496 -14.33 30.59 -12.04
CA SER A 496 -13.28 31.17 -11.21
C SER A 496 -12.45 32.14 -12.09
N THR A 497 -12.49 33.41 -11.80
CA THR A 497 -11.86 34.50 -12.60
C THR A 497 -10.32 34.56 -12.45
N ASP A 498 -9.68 33.56 -11.82
CA ASP A 498 -8.23 33.53 -11.60
C ASP A 498 -7.45 32.79 -12.71
N GLY A 499 -8.05 32.53 -13.87
CA GLY A 499 -7.45 31.86 -15.03
C GLY A 499 -6.56 32.72 -15.94
N GLU A 500 -6.35 34.01 -15.65
CA GLU A 500 -5.45 34.87 -16.43
C GLU A 500 -4.18 35.23 -15.64
N ASN A 501 -3.21 34.30 -15.57
CA ASN A 501 -1.77 34.58 -15.53
C ASN A 501 -0.99 33.30 -15.22
N ASN A 502 -0.69 32.52 -16.24
CA ASN A 502 0.60 31.84 -16.45
C ASN A 502 0.45 30.89 -17.65
N ALA A 503 0.74 31.44 -18.83
CA ALA A 503 1.14 30.68 -20.02
C ALA A 503 2.68 30.71 -20.11
#